data_b34606ad704f992af3b1da0023271b7c
#
_entry.id   b34606ad704f992af3b1da0023271b7c
#
_cell.length_a   1.000
_cell.length_b   1.000
_cell.length_c   1.000
_cell.angle_alpha   90.00
_cell.angle_beta   90.00
_cell.angle_gamma   90.00
#
_symmetry.space_group_name_H-M   'P 1'
#
loop_
_entity.id
_entity.type
_entity.pdbx_description
1 polymer ?
#
loop_
_entity_poly.entity_id
_entity_poly.type
_entity_poly.pdbx_seq_one_letter_code
_entity_poly.pdbx_strand_id
1 'polypeptide(L)'
;WQGAYGVSDYEGIVSPAYFVCDLDFSIKRFFSLALRSSIYISFFAQYSKGIRVGQWDLSPVALKSIPFLEPPLAEQERIVSYLESKTLCIDAYVRERERELQLLNELKEAEVSNVIVRGLNPDVKMKDSGIPWIGMIPEHWEVRRLSQVSYEHFISNKNIHHQNLLSLSYGRIIRKDINTTEGLLPASFDTYQVVEEENIVLRLTDLQNDQKSLRVGLVKEEGIVTS
;
A
#
# COMPACT_ATOMS: atom_id res chain seq x y z
N TRP A 1 12.79 4.74 18.30
CA TRP A 1 11.89 4.09 19.27
C TRP A 1 10.44 4.23 18.80
N GLN A 2 9.68 3.13 18.82
CA GLN A 2 8.36 3.08 18.16
C GLN A 2 7.18 3.15 19.16
N GLY A 3 7.45 3.37 20.46
CA GLY A 3 6.43 3.46 21.49
C GLY A 3 5.70 2.13 21.75
N ALA A 4 6.42 1.03 21.72
CA ALA A 4 5.87 -0.30 21.96
C ALA A 4 5.59 -0.53 23.45
N TYR A 5 4.49 -0.01 23.95
CA TYR A 5 3.99 -0.27 25.31
C TYR A 5 2.46 -0.24 25.30
N GLY A 6 1.86 -0.82 26.33
CA GLY A 6 0.42 -0.85 26.53
C GLY A 6 0.03 -0.96 27.99
N VAL A 7 -1.20 -0.60 28.28
CA VAL A 7 -1.85 -0.90 29.56
C VAL A 7 -2.60 -2.20 29.39
N SER A 8 -2.43 -3.17 30.29
CA SER A 8 -3.19 -4.42 30.28
C SER A 8 -4.54 -4.24 30.96
N ASP A 9 -5.59 -4.70 30.30
CA ASP A 9 -6.92 -4.83 30.88
C ASP A 9 -7.18 -6.25 31.40
N TYR A 10 -6.18 -7.14 31.28
CA TYR A 10 -6.29 -8.54 31.66
C TYR A 10 -5.17 -8.94 32.61
N GLU A 11 -5.47 -9.87 33.51
CA GLU A 11 -4.47 -10.61 34.27
C GLU A 11 -3.84 -11.68 33.37
N GLY A 12 -2.51 -11.81 33.40
CA GLY A 12 -1.83 -12.77 32.52
C GLY A 12 -0.32 -12.75 32.64
N ILE A 13 0.33 -13.54 31.80
CA ILE A 13 1.76 -13.72 31.75
C ILE A 13 2.31 -12.97 30.52
N VAL A 14 3.37 -12.19 30.71
CA VAL A 14 4.09 -11.51 29.63
C VAL A 14 5.54 -12.02 29.57
N SER A 15 6.16 -11.86 28.41
CA SER A 15 7.56 -12.21 28.21
C SER A 15 8.48 -11.43 29.18
N PRO A 16 9.54 -12.03 29.71
CA PRO A 16 10.51 -11.34 30.59
C PRO A 16 11.26 -10.21 29.87
N ALA A 17 11.16 -10.10 28.55
CA ALA A 17 11.71 -8.96 27.82
C ALA A 17 10.92 -7.65 28.03
N TYR A 18 9.69 -7.73 28.56
CA TYR A 18 8.91 -6.53 28.87
C TYR A 18 9.23 -6.00 30.26
N PHE A 19 9.31 -4.69 30.36
CA PHE A 19 9.37 -3.99 31.65
C PHE A 19 7.93 -3.72 32.11
N VAL A 20 7.54 -4.35 33.23
CA VAL A 20 6.20 -4.19 33.81
C VAL A 20 6.32 -3.23 35.01
N CYS A 21 5.41 -2.29 35.08
CA CYS A 21 5.33 -1.34 36.20
C CYS A 21 3.88 -1.12 36.64
N ASP A 22 3.70 -0.95 37.92
CA ASP A 22 2.46 -0.44 38.51
C ASP A 22 2.52 1.09 38.62
N LEU A 23 1.37 1.71 38.69
CA LEU A 23 1.21 3.16 38.80
C LEU A 23 0.62 3.47 40.18
N ASP A 24 1.31 4.33 40.93
CA ASP A 24 0.87 4.76 42.26
C ASP A 24 -0.20 5.83 42.22
N PHE A 25 -0.31 6.55 41.09
CA PHE A 25 -1.32 7.58 40.90
C PHE A 25 -2.30 7.17 39.80
N SER A 26 -3.38 7.71 39.80
CA SER A 26 -4.69 7.22 39.67
C SER A 26 -5.21 6.97 38.25
N ILE A 27 -4.72 7.64 37.19
CA ILE A 27 -5.34 7.48 35.90
C ILE A 27 -4.38 6.84 34.91
N LYS A 28 -4.42 5.49 34.87
CA LYS A 28 -3.67 4.67 33.89
C LYS A 28 -3.86 5.16 32.46
N ARG A 29 -5.08 5.64 32.13
CA ARG A 29 -5.40 6.17 30.82
C ARG A 29 -4.67 7.47 30.49
N PHE A 30 -4.58 8.41 31.43
CA PHE A 30 -3.78 9.62 31.27
C PHE A 30 -2.31 9.30 31.04
N PHE A 31 -1.74 8.43 31.87
CA PHE A 31 -0.36 7.97 31.72
C PHE A 31 -0.10 7.38 30.35
N SER A 32 -0.97 6.48 29.88
CA SER A 32 -0.87 5.87 28.56
C SER A 32 -0.91 6.91 27.42
N LEU A 33 -1.79 7.89 27.50
CA LEU A 33 -1.88 8.96 26.49
C LEU A 33 -0.67 9.88 26.54
N ALA A 34 -0.20 10.24 27.74
CA ALA A 34 0.98 11.08 27.92
C ALA A 34 2.22 10.44 27.28
N LEU A 35 2.51 9.17 27.60
CA LEU A 35 3.67 8.47 27.05
C LEU A 35 3.62 8.29 25.53
N ARG A 36 2.44 8.30 24.92
CA ARG A 36 2.26 8.25 23.45
C ARG A 36 2.40 9.61 22.78
N SER A 37 2.52 10.68 23.55
CA SER A 37 2.73 12.00 22.95
C SER A 37 4.11 12.10 22.29
N SER A 38 4.22 12.95 21.29
CA SER A 38 5.49 13.21 20.58
C SER A 38 6.60 13.67 21.52
N ILE A 39 6.24 14.35 22.60
CA ILE A 39 7.17 14.82 23.63
C ILE A 39 7.84 13.62 24.30
N TYR A 40 7.05 12.67 24.82
CA TYR A 40 7.61 11.48 25.49
C TYR A 40 8.31 10.53 24.53
N ILE A 41 7.82 10.38 23.30
CA ILE A 41 8.51 9.62 22.25
C ILE A 41 9.91 10.22 21.99
N SER A 42 10.03 11.54 21.98
CA SER A 42 11.32 12.22 21.84
C SER A 42 12.25 11.95 23.03
N PHE A 43 11.74 11.97 24.26
CA PHE A 43 12.52 11.56 25.43
C PHE A 43 12.99 10.11 25.33
N PHE A 44 12.12 9.19 24.96
CA PHE A 44 12.51 7.79 24.78
C PHE A 44 13.60 7.63 23.73
N ALA A 45 13.52 8.33 22.61
CA ALA A 45 14.56 8.33 21.59
C ALA A 45 15.88 8.90 22.12
N GLN A 46 15.83 10.00 22.88
CA GLN A 46 17.02 10.66 23.44
C GLN A 46 17.72 9.80 24.50
N TYR A 47 16.97 9.08 25.32
CA TYR A 47 17.49 8.23 26.39
C TYR A 47 17.81 6.80 25.94
N SER A 48 17.41 6.42 24.74
CA SER A 48 17.75 5.12 24.16
C SER A 48 19.17 5.13 23.62
N LYS A 49 19.87 4.01 23.76
CA LYS A 49 21.25 3.81 23.29
C LYS A 49 21.34 2.56 22.44
N GLY A 50 22.12 2.59 21.37
CA GLY A 50 22.38 1.44 20.53
C GLY A 50 23.43 1.75 19.48
N ILE A 51 24.14 0.70 19.01
CA ILE A 51 25.21 0.83 18.01
C ILE A 51 24.63 0.84 16.58
N ARG A 52 23.46 0.20 16.39
CA ARG A 52 22.82 0.08 15.08
C ARG A 52 21.49 0.82 15.04
N VAL A 53 21.19 1.48 13.93
CA VAL A 53 19.90 2.09 13.68
C VAL A 53 18.80 1.01 13.76
N GLY A 54 17.75 1.25 14.54
CA GLY A 54 16.65 0.31 14.74
C GLY A 54 16.86 -0.75 15.84
N GLN A 55 18.04 -0.79 16.48
CA GLN A 55 18.36 -1.68 17.61
C GLN A 55 18.73 -0.89 18.87
N TRP A 56 17.99 0.16 19.15
CA TRP A 56 18.21 0.98 20.32
C TRP A 56 17.41 0.43 21.52
N ASP A 57 18.04 0.42 22.66
CA ASP A 57 17.45 -0.05 23.91
C ASP A 57 17.34 1.10 24.91
N LEU A 58 16.22 1.15 25.61
CA LEU A 58 15.96 2.07 26.72
C LEU A 58 16.06 1.29 28.02
N SER A 59 17.17 1.47 28.74
CA SER A 59 17.37 0.75 29.99
C SER A 59 16.33 1.16 31.07
N PRO A 60 15.94 0.26 31.97
CA PRO A 60 15.02 0.60 33.08
C PRO A 60 15.48 1.78 33.93
N VAL A 61 16.79 1.95 34.09
CA VAL A 61 17.35 3.09 34.84
C VAL A 61 17.13 4.40 34.09
N ALA A 62 17.40 4.41 32.79
CA ALA A 62 17.15 5.57 31.96
C ALA A 62 15.65 5.89 31.86
N LEU A 63 14.78 4.89 31.72
CA LEU A 63 13.33 5.06 31.74
C LEU A 63 12.86 5.75 33.01
N LYS A 64 13.31 5.29 34.16
CA LYS A 64 12.96 5.86 35.48
C LYS A 64 13.46 7.28 35.70
N SER A 65 14.46 7.74 34.95
CA SER A 65 15.01 9.10 35.06
C SER A 65 14.27 10.12 34.18
N ILE A 66 13.36 9.69 33.31
CA ILE A 66 12.57 10.58 32.45
C ILE A 66 11.57 11.34 33.31
N PRO A 67 11.54 12.68 33.24
CA PRO A 67 10.59 13.47 34.02
C PRO A 67 9.16 13.22 33.51
N PHE A 68 8.23 13.07 34.46
CA PHE A 68 6.81 12.90 34.14
C PHE A 68 6.00 14.09 34.68
N LEU A 69 5.11 14.62 33.81
CA LEU A 69 4.22 15.72 34.17
C LEU A 69 2.94 15.14 34.77
N GLU A 70 2.71 15.44 36.04
CA GLU A 70 1.57 14.95 36.79
C GLU A 70 0.61 16.10 37.16
N PRO A 71 -0.43 16.35 36.35
CA PRO A 71 -1.48 17.30 36.73
C PRO A 71 -2.32 16.78 37.90
N PRO A 72 -3.06 17.65 38.61
CA PRO A 72 -4.04 17.21 39.58
C PRO A 72 -5.06 16.23 38.96
N LEU A 73 -5.58 15.29 39.75
CA LEU A 73 -6.46 14.22 39.32
C LEU A 73 -7.65 14.70 38.47
N ALA A 74 -8.35 15.75 38.96
CA ALA A 74 -9.50 16.33 38.21
C ALA A 74 -9.11 16.93 36.86
N GLU A 75 -7.85 17.34 36.71
CA GLU A 75 -7.34 17.84 35.43
C GLU A 75 -6.95 16.67 34.48
N GLN A 76 -6.37 15.61 35.02
CA GLN A 76 -6.11 14.39 34.26
C GLN A 76 -7.41 13.83 33.67
N GLU A 77 -8.49 13.75 34.46
CA GLU A 77 -9.82 13.29 33.99
C GLU A 77 -10.36 14.16 32.86
N ARG A 78 -10.25 15.46 32.97
CA ARG A 78 -10.70 16.39 31.91
C ARG A 78 -9.86 16.23 30.64
N ILE A 79 -8.55 16.06 30.77
CA ILE A 79 -7.65 15.84 29.63
C ILE A 79 -8.00 14.52 28.94
N VAL A 80 -8.18 13.43 29.68
CA VAL A 80 -8.56 12.12 29.12
C VAL A 80 -9.89 12.24 28.38
N SER A 81 -10.93 12.77 29.02
CA SER A 81 -12.26 12.94 28.43
C SER A 81 -12.22 13.78 27.14
N TYR A 82 -11.47 14.89 27.17
CA TYR A 82 -11.28 15.73 25.98
C TYR A 82 -10.60 14.98 24.84
N LEU A 83 -9.47 14.31 25.12
CA LEU A 83 -8.71 13.57 24.11
C LEU A 83 -9.51 12.40 23.52
N GLU A 84 -10.23 11.65 24.37
CA GLU A 84 -11.08 10.55 23.91
C GLU A 84 -12.20 11.05 23.00
N SER A 85 -12.89 12.11 23.38
CA SER A 85 -13.91 12.74 22.53
C SER A 85 -13.36 13.20 21.18
N LYS A 86 -12.17 13.84 21.18
CA LYS A 86 -11.53 14.29 19.94
C LYS A 86 -11.07 13.13 19.07
N THR A 87 -10.47 12.10 19.68
CA THR A 87 -10.01 10.91 18.97
C THR A 87 -11.18 10.17 18.32
N LEU A 88 -12.28 9.97 19.07
CA LEU A 88 -13.50 9.37 18.51
C LEU A 88 -14.03 10.14 17.29
N CYS A 89 -14.01 11.47 17.35
CA CYS A 89 -14.44 12.31 16.23
C CYS A 89 -13.51 12.17 15.01
N ILE A 90 -12.20 12.16 15.23
CA ILE A 90 -11.19 11.98 14.19
C ILE A 90 -11.31 10.58 13.57
N ASP A 91 -11.42 9.54 14.39
CA ASP A 91 -11.55 8.16 13.93
C ASP A 91 -12.84 7.94 13.12
N ALA A 92 -13.93 8.59 13.53
CA ALA A 92 -15.18 8.56 12.76
C ALA A 92 -15.00 9.22 11.39
N TYR A 93 -14.35 10.37 11.33
CA TYR A 93 -14.03 11.07 10.08
C TYR A 93 -13.12 10.24 9.17
N VAL A 94 -12.08 9.62 9.73
CA VAL A 94 -11.16 8.74 8.97
C VAL A 94 -11.93 7.57 8.35
N ARG A 95 -12.75 6.86 9.15
CA ARG A 95 -13.58 5.75 8.65
C ARG A 95 -14.53 6.18 7.53
N GLU A 96 -15.12 7.37 7.64
CA GLU A 96 -16.00 7.90 6.60
C GLU A 96 -15.23 8.16 5.29
N ARG A 97 -14.02 8.73 5.37
CA ARG A 97 -13.18 8.97 4.18
C ARG A 97 -12.67 7.66 3.56
N GLU A 98 -12.31 6.68 4.35
CA GLU A 98 -11.96 5.34 3.86
C GLU A 98 -13.13 4.68 3.12
N ARG A 99 -14.33 4.82 3.66
CA ARG A 99 -15.55 4.32 3.01
C ARG A 99 -15.83 5.05 1.69
N GLU A 100 -15.68 6.37 1.65
CA GLU A 100 -15.82 7.16 0.43
C GLU A 100 -14.82 6.72 -0.64
N LEU A 101 -13.54 6.54 -0.28
CA LEU A 101 -12.50 6.05 -1.20
C LEU A 101 -12.86 4.68 -1.77
N GLN A 102 -13.39 3.78 -0.94
CA GLN A 102 -13.84 2.48 -1.40
C GLN A 102 -14.97 2.62 -2.44
N LEU A 103 -15.99 3.40 -2.15
CA LEU A 103 -17.13 3.62 -3.05
C LEU A 103 -16.71 4.29 -4.37
N LEU A 104 -15.79 5.24 -4.33
CA LEU A 104 -15.25 5.88 -5.54
C LEU A 104 -14.47 4.89 -6.42
N ASN A 105 -13.72 3.96 -5.81
CA ASN A 105 -13.04 2.91 -6.56
C ASN A 105 -14.05 1.93 -7.17
N GLU A 106 -15.08 1.51 -6.44
CA GLU A 106 -16.15 0.66 -6.94
C GLU A 106 -16.89 1.33 -8.11
N LEU A 107 -17.22 2.61 -7.98
CA LEU A 107 -17.85 3.40 -9.05
C LEU A 107 -16.97 3.47 -10.29
N LYS A 108 -15.68 3.77 -10.11
CA LYS A 108 -14.73 3.81 -11.22
C LYS A 108 -14.64 2.48 -11.96
N GLU A 109 -14.57 1.35 -11.25
CA GLU A 109 -14.54 0.02 -11.85
C GLU A 109 -15.84 -0.31 -12.58
N ALA A 110 -16.98 0.06 -12.00
CA ALA A 110 -18.30 -0.15 -12.61
C ALA A 110 -18.47 0.70 -13.88
N GLU A 111 -18.07 1.98 -13.86
CA GLU A 111 -18.15 2.86 -15.02
C GLU A 111 -17.25 2.37 -16.18
N VAL A 112 -16.00 2.01 -15.88
CA VAL A 112 -15.08 1.47 -16.88
C VAL A 112 -15.66 0.20 -17.50
N SER A 113 -16.14 -0.74 -16.69
CA SER A 113 -16.73 -2.00 -17.16
C SER A 113 -17.99 -1.77 -17.99
N ASN A 114 -18.85 -0.86 -17.55
CA ASN A 114 -20.08 -0.54 -18.26
C ASN A 114 -19.79 0.07 -19.64
N VAL A 115 -18.90 1.04 -19.73
CA VAL A 115 -18.57 1.71 -21.00
C VAL A 115 -17.85 0.77 -21.96
N ILE A 116 -16.96 -0.11 -21.49
CA ILE A 116 -16.26 -1.09 -22.34
C ILE A 116 -17.21 -2.15 -22.91
N VAL A 117 -18.30 -2.49 -22.23
CA VAL A 117 -19.24 -3.50 -22.68
C VAL A 117 -20.41 -2.88 -23.45
N ARG A 118 -20.91 -1.71 -23.06
CA ARG A 118 -22.14 -1.11 -23.57
C ARG A 118 -21.92 0.12 -24.46
N GLY A 119 -20.69 0.67 -24.46
CA GLY A 119 -20.41 1.93 -25.16
C GLY A 119 -20.93 3.15 -24.41
N LEU A 120 -20.83 4.31 -25.08
CA LEU A 120 -21.19 5.61 -24.51
C LEU A 120 -22.65 6.03 -24.80
N ASN A 121 -23.29 5.44 -25.81
CA ASN A 121 -24.64 5.82 -26.19
C ASN A 121 -25.67 4.84 -25.59
N PRO A 122 -26.49 5.30 -24.62
CA PRO A 122 -27.46 4.44 -23.94
C PRO A 122 -28.63 3.99 -24.83
N ASP A 123 -28.88 4.71 -25.93
CA ASP A 123 -30.03 4.46 -26.84
C ASP A 123 -29.72 3.46 -27.96
N VAL A 124 -28.52 2.86 -27.94
CA VAL A 124 -28.12 1.88 -28.98
C VAL A 124 -28.85 0.56 -28.78
N LYS A 125 -29.31 -0.03 -29.87
CA LYS A 125 -29.81 -1.40 -29.83
C LYS A 125 -28.73 -2.37 -29.40
N MET A 126 -29.12 -3.28 -28.52
CA MET A 126 -28.23 -4.27 -27.91
C MET A 126 -28.50 -5.66 -28.50
N LYS A 127 -27.45 -6.48 -28.59
CA LYS A 127 -27.50 -7.91 -28.89
C LYS A 127 -26.74 -8.72 -27.88
N ASP A 128 -27.04 -10.01 -27.77
CA ASP A 128 -26.27 -10.94 -26.97
C ASP A 128 -24.90 -11.14 -27.64
N SER A 129 -23.84 -11.02 -26.82
CA SER A 129 -22.45 -11.25 -27.25
C SER A 129 -22.14 -12.72 -27.52
N GLY A 130 -22.97 -13.65 -27.04
CA GLY A 130 -22.70 -15.09 -27.03
C GLY A 130 -21.69 -15.51 -25.93
N ILE A 131 -21.27 -14.58 -25.06
CA ILE A 131 -20.31 -14.83 -23.98
C ILE A 131 -21.00 -14.54 -22.66
N PRO A 132 -21.26 -15.56 -21.80
CA PRO A 132 -22.11 -15.42 -20.60
C PRO A 132 -21.70 -14.30 -19.63
N TRP A 133 -20.39 -14.07 -19.44
CA TRP A 133 -19.90 -13.04 -18.50
C TRP A 133 -19.83 -11.64 -19.11
N ILE A 134 -19.96 -11.47 -20.42
CA ILE A 134 -20.04 -10.17 -21.10
C ILE A 134 -21.50 -9.75 -21.22
N GLY A 135 -22.38 -10.69 -21.61
CA GLY A 135 -23.81 -10.44 -21.78
C GLY A 135 -24.12 -9.58 -23.02
N MET A 136 -24.89 -8.52 -22.84
CA MET A 136 -25.39 -7.67 -23.93
C MET A 136 -24.36 -6.62 -24.33
N ILE A 137 -24.15 -6.49 -25.67
CA ILE A 137 -23.26 -5.49 -26.28
C ILE A 137 -24.03 -4.69 -27.36
N PRO A 138 -23.57 -3.52 -27.82
CA PRO A 138 -24.15 -2.80 -28.93
C PRO A 138 -24.27 -3.66 -30.18
N GLU A 139 -25.40 -3.59 -30.89
CA GLU A 139 -25.71 -4.44 -32.02
C GLU A 139 -24.66 -4.37 -33.15
N HIS A 140 -24.07 -3.19 -33.33
CA HIS A 140 -23.05 -2.94 -34.36
C HIS A 140 -21.64 -3.39 -33.97
N TRP A 141 -21.42 -3.86 -32.69
CA TRP A 141 -20.11 -4.36 -32.26
C TRP A 141 -19.91 -5.81 -32.69
N GLU A 142 -18.65 -6.15 -32.94
CA GLU A 142 -18.24 -7.52 -33.28
C GLU A 142 -17.46 -8.13 -32.10
N VAL A 143 -17.69 -9.41 -31.88
CA VAL A 143 -16.89 -10.21 -30.95
C VAL A 143 -15.77 -10.89 -31.73
N ARG A 144 -14.52 -10.59 -31.40
CA ARG A 144 -13.33 -11.16 -32.00
C ARG A 144 -12.42 -11.80 -30.97
N ARG A 145 -11.65 -12.79 -31.37
CA ARG A 145 -10.59 -13.35 -30.51
C ARG A 145 -9.45 -12.36 -30.42
N LEU A 146 -8.74 -12.37 -29.27
CA LEU A 146 -7.57 -11.49 -29.06
C LEU A 146 -6.52 -11.69 -30.16
N SER A 147 -6.28 -12.93 -30.58
CA SER A 147 -5.37 -13.26 -31.68
C SER A 147 -5.76 -12.69 -33.07
N GLN A 148 -6.97 -12.17 -33.21
CA GLN A 148 -7.44 -11.53 -34.48
C GLN A 148 -7.25 -10.01 -34.46
N VAL A 149 -6.99 -9.43 -33.29
CA VAL A 149 -6.84 -7.99 -33.07
C VAL A 149 -5.47 -7.60 -32.52
N SER A 150 -4.63 -8.58 -32.20
CA SER A 150 -3.27 -8.39 -31.71
C SER A 150 -2.33 -9.45 -32.26
N TYR A 151 -1.06 -9.15 -32.33
CA TYR A 151 0.01 -10.08 -32.68
C TYR A 151 1.13 -9.97 -31.65
N GLU A 152 1.87 -11.05 -31.51
CA GLU A 152 3.02 -11.09 -30.62
C GLU A 152 4.16 -10.26 -31.21
N HIS A 153 4.68 -9.35 -30.41
CA HIS A 153 5.88 -8.58 -30.71
C HIS A 153 7.04 -9.17 -29.92
N PHE A 154 8.05 -9.69 -30.63
CA PHE A 154 9.22 -10.28 -30.00
C PHE A 154 10.50 -9.84 -30.70
N ILE A 155 11.23 -8.94 -30.07
CA ILE A 155 12.54 -8.47 -30.52
C ILE A 155 13.53 -8.67 -29.37
N SER A 156 14.54 -9.55 -29.55
CA SER A 156 15.57 -9.78 -28.54
C SER A 156 16.56 -8.63 -28.49
N ASN A 157 16.99 -8.24 -27.30
CA ASN A 157 18.00 -7.21 -27.08
C ASN A 157 19.43 -7.65 -27.45
N LYS A 158 19.65 -8.92 -27.77
CA LYS A 158 20.99 -9.54 -27.95
C LYS A 158 21.94 -8.76 -28.91
N ASN A 159 21.39 -8.20 -29.98
CA ASN A 159 22.17 -7.47 -30.99
C ASN A 159 21.91 -5.96 -30.97
N ILE A 160 20.99 -5.49 -30.15
CA ILE A 160 20.56 -4.08 -30.11
C ILE A 160 21.22 -3.38 -28.94
N HIS A 161 21.48 -4.09 -27.84
CA HIS A 161 22.13 -3.57 -26.61
C HIS A 161 21.43 -2.34 -26.05
N HIS A 162 20.11 -2.30 -26.12
CA HIS A 162 19.31 -1.20 -25.56
C HIS A 162 19.48 -1.14 -24.04
N GLN A 163 19.63 0.08 -23.47
CA GLN A 163 19.96 0.27 -22.07
C GLN A 163 18.81 0.86 -21.22
N ASN A 164 17.72 1.31 -21.86
CA ASN A 164 16.57 1.84 -21.12
C ASN A 164 15.78 0.67 -20.53
N LEU A 165 16.06 0.34 -19.27
CA LEU A 165 15.41 -0.78 -18.57
C LEU A 165 14.03 -0.34 -18.11
N LEU A 166 13.00 -1.03 -18.60
CA LEU A 166 11.60 -0.83 -18.24
C LEU A 166 11.07 -2.01 -17.42
N SER A 167 10.11 -1.75 -16.56
CA SER A 167 9.48 -2.77 -15.72
C SER A 167 7.99 -2.53 -15.61
N LEU A 168 7.20 -3.60 -15.78
CA LEU A 168 5.78 -3.57 -15.47
C LEU A 168 5.58 -3.62 -13.96
N SER A 169 5.08 -2.55 -13.39
CA SER A 169 4.83 -2.39 -11.95
C SER A 169 3.43 -1.85 -11.71
N TYR A 170 2.57 -2.64 -11.08
CA TYR A 170 1.20 -2.26 -10.72
C TYR A 170 0.42 -1.60 -11.87
N GLY A 171 0.43 -2.24 -13.05
CA GLY A 171 -0.29 -1.76 -14.24
C GLY A 171 0.35 -0.57 -14.96
N ARG A 172 1.59 -0.24 -14.63
CA ARG A 172 2.35 0.86 -15.26
C ARG A 172 3.72 0.38 -15.70
N ILE A 173 4.18 0.94 -16.82
CA ILE A 173 5.57 0.77 -17.23
C ILE A 173 6.39 1.89 -16.59
N ILE A 174 7.41 1.51 -15.82
CA ILE A 174 8.30 2.43 -15.12
C ILE A 174 9.75 2.18 -15.54
N ARG A 175 10.56 3.23 -15.57
CA ARG A 175 12.02 3.10 -15.76
C ARG A 175 12.66 2.52 -14.50
N LYS A 176 13.63 1.65 -14.69
CA LYS A 176 14.54 1.18 -13.64
C LYS A 176 15.97 1.56 -14.00
N ASP A 177 16.77 1.77 -12.97
CA ASP A 177 18.22 1.93 -13.18
C ASP A 177 18.80 0.58 -13.57
N ILE A 178 19.42 0.52 -14.76
CA ILE A 178 20.07 -0.70 -15.27
C ILE A 178 21.28 -1.13 -14.42
N ASN A 179 21.85 -0.21 -13.65
CA ASN A 179 22.97 -0.45 -12.74
C ASN A 179 22.52 -0.70 -11.28
N THR A 180 21.21 -0.81 -11.02
CA THR A 180 20.72 -1.05 -9.65
C THR A 180 21.34 -2.32 -9.08
N THR A 181 21.72 -2.27 -7.82
CA THR A 181 22.17 -3.45 -7.05
C THR A 181 21.03 -4.09 -6.25
N GLU A 182 19.83 -3.51 -6.33
CA GLU A 182 18.67 -4.02 -5.61
C GLU A 182 17.87 -4.99 -6.49
N GLY A 183 17.61 -6.18 -5.95
CA GLY A 183 16.80 -7.22 -6.59
C GLY A 183 17.62 -8.27 -7.34
N LEU A 184 16.92 -9.20 -7.98
CA LEU A 184 17.51 -10.22 -8.84
C LEU A 184 17.82 -9.61 -10.21
N LEU A 185 19.07 -9.20 -10.42
CA LEU A 185 19.54 -8.77 -11.72
C LEU A 185 20.00 -9.99 -12.54
N PRO A 186 19.69 -10.02 -13.85
CA PRO A 186 20.21 -11.04 -14.73
C PRO A 186 21.71 -10.82 -14.99
N ALA A 187 22.42 -11.89 -15.36
CA ALA A 187 23.81 -11.80 -15.76
C ALA A 187 23.98 -11.02 -17.09
N SER A 188 22.97 -10.94 -17.91
CA SER A 188 22.92 -10.19 -19.17
C SER A 188 21.49 -9.77 -19.48
N PHE A 189 21.32 -8.63 -20.15
CA PHE A 189 20.04 -8.15 -20.67
C PHE A 189 19.75 -8.62 -22.11
N ASP A 190 20.54 -9.54 -22.66
CA ASP A 190 20.38 -10.03 -24.03
C ASP A 190 19.08 -10.77 -24.26
N THR A 191 18.56 -11.43 -23.20
CA THR A 191 17.29 -12.16 -23.24
C THR A 191 16.05 -11.28 -23.09
N TYR A 192 16.26 -10.01 -22.75
CA TYR A 192 15.15 -9.06 -22.62
C TYR A 192 14.56 -8.72 -23.99
N GLN A 193 13.28 -8.36 -23.97
CA GLN A 193 12.57 -7.96 -25.18
C GLN A 193 12.64 -6.45 -25.34
N VAL A 194 12.95 -6.00 -26.55
CA VAL A 194 12.83 -4.58 -26.91
C VAL A 194 11.34 -4.28 -27.14
N VAL A 195 10.88 -3.21 -26.56
CA VAL A 195 9.51 -2.70 -26.70
C VAL A 195 9.53 -1.27 -27.17
N GLU A 196 8.55 -0.91 -27.99
CA GLU A 196 8.37 0.40 -28.57
C GLU A 196 7.17 1.10 -27.93
N GLU A 197 7.06 2.41 -28.14
CA GLU A 197 5.90 3.19 -27.72
C GLU A 197 4.61 2.56 -28.30
N GLU A 198 3.53 2.57 -27.53
CA GLU A 198 2.22 1.95 -27.79
C GLU A 198 2.21 0.42 -27.73
N ASN A 199 3.31 -0.27 -27.50
CA ASN A 199 3.27 -1.70 -27.21
C ASN A 199 2.51 -1.97 -25.90
N ILE A 200 1.81 -3.09 -25.83
CA ILE A 200 1.14 -3.57 -24.62
C ILE A 200 1.95 -4.72 -24.03
N VAL A 201 2.44 -4.53 -22.81
CA VAL A 201 3.16 -5.58 -22.07
C VAL A 201 2.19 -6.30 -21.16
N LEU A 202 2.16 -7.63 -21.26
CA LEU A 202 1.33 -8.53 -20.47
C LEU A 202 2.23 -9.48 -19.68
N ARG A 203 2.02 -9.60 -18.38
CA ARG A 203 2.64 -10.62 -17.56
C ARG A 203 1.64 -11.76 -17.31
N LEU A 204 1.82 -12.88 -18.00
CA LEU A 204 0.89 -14.01 -17.99
C LEU A 204 1.07 -14.97 -16.82
N THR A 205 2.03 -14.70 -15.93
CA THR A 205 2.29 -15.49 -14.73
C THR A 205 1.56 -14.90 -13.53
N ASP A 206 1.16 -15.76 -12.59
CA ASP A 206 0.62 -15.33 -11.28
C ASP A 206 -0.71 -14.57 -11.36
N LEU A 207 -1.50 -14.85 -12.39
CA LEU A 207 -2.77 -14.16 -12.69
C LEU A 207 -3.84 -14.37 -11.60
N GLN A 208 -3.79 -15.50 -10.90
CA GLN A 208 -4.73 -15.80 -9.81
C GLN A 208 -4.60 -14.84 -8.62
N ASN A 209 -3.46 -14.18 -8.47
CA ASN A 209 -3.20 -13.18 -7.44
C ASN A 209 -3.49 -11.74 -7.91
N ASP A 210 -3.76 -11.56 -9.20
CA ASP A 210 -4.06 -10.25 -9.79
C ASP A 210 -5.56 -10.08 -10.09
N GLN A 211 -6.29 -9.69 -9.10
CA GLN A 211 -7.72 -9.41 -9.25
C GLN A 211 -8.04 -8.02 -9.85
N LYS A 212 -7.01 -7.21 -10.15
CA LYS A 212 -7.16 -5.82 -10.58
C LYS A 212 -6.52 -5.51 -11.94
N SER A 213 -6.14 -6.55 -12.70
CA SER A 213 -5.44 -6.42 -14.00
C SER A 213 -4.18 -5.56 -13.96
N LEU A 214 -3.41 -5.65 -12.86
CA LEU A 214 -2.15 -4.93 -12.68
C LEU A 214 -0.98 -5.55 -13.46
N ARG A 215 -1.27 -6.60 -14.24
CA ARG A 215 -0.32 -7.36 -15.07
C ARG A 215 -0.31 -6.90 -16.53
N VAL A 216 -0.96 -5.78 -16.83
CA VAL A 216 -1.00 -5.17 -18.15
C VAL A 216 -0.47 -3.76 -18.07
N GLY A 217 0.38 -3.34 -19.02
CA GLY A 217 0.89 -1.97 -19.08
C GLY A 217 1.09 -1.50 -20.50
N LEU A 218 0.75 -0.23 -20.77
CA LEU A 218 1.03 0.44 -22.03
C LEU A 218 2.42 1.04 -21.97
N VAL A 219 3.24 0.74 -22.96
CA VAL A 219 4.59 1.30 -23.14
C VAL A 219 4.49 2.72 -23.66
N LYS A 220 5.22 3.65 -23.06
CA LYS A 220 5.21 5.07 -23.40
C LYS A 220 6.53 5.56 -24.01
N GLU A 221 7.50 4.70 -24.08
CA GLU A 221 8.84 4.99 -24.58
C GLU A 221 9.55 3.69 -24.93
N GLU A 222 10.48 3.75 -25.87
CA GLU A 222 11.29 2.61 -26.26
C GLU A 222 12.22 2.15 -25.13
N GLY A 223 12.36 0.84 -24.96
CA GLY A 223 13.22 0.25 -23.94
C GLY A 223 13.19 -1.27 -23.96
N ILE A 224 13.75 -1.88 -22.92
CA ILE A 224 13.79 -3.32 -22.74
C ILE A 224 12.98 -3.74 -21.53
N VAL A 225 12.21 -4.82 -21.67
CA VAL A 225 11.47 -5.43 -20.56
C VAL A 225 11.93 -6.86 -20.34
N THR A 226 11.76 -7.35 -19.11
CA THR A 226 12.01 -8.76 -18.80
C THR A 226 11.05 -9.63 -19.59
N SER A 227 11.59 -10.73 -20.13
CA SER A 227 10.81 -11.79 -20.77
C SER A 227 10.00 -12.60 -19.77
#